data_0572c729abaf34f1997277ae0b984758
#
_entry.id   0572c729abaf34f1997277ae0b984758
#
_cell.length_a   1.000
_cell.length_b   1.000
_cell.length_c   1.000
_cell.angle_alpha   90.00
_cell.angle_beta   90.00
_cell.angle_gamma   90.00
#
_symmetry.space_group_name_H-M   'P 1'
#
loop_
_entity.id
_entity.type
_entity.pdbx_description
1 polymer ?
#
loop_
_entity_poly.entity_id
_entity_poly.type
_entity_poly.pdbx_seq_one_letter_code
_entity_poly.pdbx_strand_id
1 'polypeptide(L)'
;MGSKRGNDNAAKRPGIFIPFSFRRTLKYLNADQKACLLDAVLTYGEDGIEPEYSGPDAVGFMVAFEQLREKIDYDGKAYVDRVRENRRN
;
A
#
# COMPACT_ATOMS: atom_id res chain seq x y z
N MET A 1 6.65 -21.58 -6.85
CA MET A 1 6.64 -21.11 -6.45
C MET A 1 6.85 -20.30 -6.05
N GLY A 2 6.77 -20.28 -5.99
CA GLY A 2 7.10 -19.49 -5.50
C GLY A 2 7.23 -19.03 -5.08
N SER A 3 7.28 -19.08 -4.88
CA SER A 3 7.48 -18.54 -4.33
C SER A 3 7.90 -17.97 -3.94
N LYS A 4 8.10 -17.99 -4.01
CA LYS A 4 8.39 -17.40 -3.58
C LYS A 4 8.58 -16.53 -2.96
N ARG A 5 8.56 -16.35 -3.02
CA ARG A 5 8.62 -15.36 -2.26
C ARG A 5 8.57 -15.58 -0.91
N GLY A 6 8.65 -16.20 -0.81
CA GLY A 6 8.64 -16.51 0.30
C GLY A 6 8.68 -15.92 1.40
N ASN A 7 8.75 -15.50 1.54
CA ASN A 7 8.63 -15.13 2.46
C ASN A 7 7.92 -14.79 3.05
N ASP A 8 7.92 -14.88 2.80
CA ASP A 8 7.17 -14.44 3.29
C ASP A 8 6.35 -14.68 3.98
N ASN A 9 6.30 -14.93 3.98
CA ASN A 9 5.40 -15.48 4.42
C ASN A 9 4.85 -15.24 5.68
N ALA A 10 5.28 -15.52 6.52
CA ALA A 10 4.77 -15.46 7.84
C ALA A 10 4.48 -14.05 8.31
N ALA A 11 5.14 -13.11 7.74
CA ALA A 11 5.00 -11.73 8.18
C ALA A 11 3.99 -10.93 7.35
N LYS A 12 3.23 -11.63 6.51
CA LYS A 12 2.27 -10.93 5.68
C LYS A 12 1.10 -10.44 6.52
N ARG A 13 0.90 -9.14 6.52
CA ARG A 13 -0.16 -8.56 7.31
C ARG A 13 -1.51 -8.69 6.63
N PRO A 14 -2.61 -8.62 7.39
CA PRO A 14 -3.94 -8.84 6.83
C PRO A 14 -4.52 -7.69 6.04
N GLY A 15 -3.89 -6.52 6.10
CA GLY A 15 -4.43 -5.37 5.39
C GLY A 15 -3.56 -4.16 5.53
N ILE A 16 -4.05 -3.04 5.05
CA ILE A 16 -3.36 -1.77 5.18
C ILE A 16 -4.30 -0.77 5.86
N PHE A 17 -3.71 0.27 6.42
CA PHE A 17 -4.48 1.33 7.09
C PHE A 17 -4.49 2.58 6.21
N ILE A 18 -5.68 3.11 5.96
CA ILE A 18 -5.84 4.36 5.25
C ILE A 18 -6.47 5.37 6.21
N PRO A 19 -5.74 6.42 6.58
CA PRO A 19 -6.28 7.37 7.55
C PRO A 19 -7.43 8.19 6.96
N PHE A 20 -8.35 8.60 7.82
CA PHE A 20 -9.49 9.41 7.39
C PHE A 20 -9.04 10.70 6.71
N SER A 21 -7.90 11.24 7.11
CA SER A 21 -7.39 12.48 6.52
C SER A 21 -7.12 12.34 5.03
N PHE A 22 -6.93 11.13 4.55
CA PHE A 22 -6.70 10.90 3.13
C PHE A 22 -7.89 11.28 2.28
N ARG A 23 -9.07 11.41 2.90
CA ARG A 23 -10.27 11.83 2.19
C ARG A 23 -10.06 13.16 1.47
N ARG A 24 -9.22 14.02 2.03
CA ARG A 24 -8.94 15.31 1.41
C ARG A 24 -8.22 15.16 0.09
N THR A 25 -7.32 14.21 0.03
CA THR A 25 -6.61 13.93 -1.22
C THR A 25 -7.55 13.34 -2.25
N LEU A 26 -8.46 12.47 -1.83
CA LEU A 26 -9.40 11.83 -2.74
C LEU A 26 -10.30 12.83 -3.46
N LYS A 27 -10.54 13.99 -2.86
CA LYS A 27 -11.38 15.00 -3.48
C LYS A 27 -10.83 15.47 -4.83
N TYR A 28 -9.54 15.37 -5.03
CA TYR A 28 -8.88 15.88 -6.23
C TYR A 28 -8.75 14.81 -7.30
N LEU A 29 -9.27 13.62 -7.05
CA LEU A 29 -9.17 12.51 -7.98
C LEU A 29 -10.53 12.23 -8.60
N ASN A 30 -10.51 11.83 -9.88
CA ASN A 30 -11.75 11.42 -10.52
C ASN A 30 -12.03 9.94 -10.19
N ALA A 31 -13.16 9.43 -10.69
CA ALA A 31 -13.59 8.07 -10.35
C ALA A 31 -12.58 7.02 -10.81
N ASP A 32 -12.03 7.18 -12.01
CA ASP A 32 -11.05 6.22 -12.52
C ASP A 32 -9.78 6.23 -11.67
N GLN A 33 -9.32 7.42 -11.31
CA GLN A 33 -8.13 7.53 -10.48
C GLN A 33 -8.35 6.89 -9.13
N LYS A 34 -9.53 7.09 -8.52
CA LYS A 34 -9.82 6.50 -7.22
C LYS A 34 -9.83 4.98 -7.30
N ALA A 35 -10.44 4.43 -8.36
CA ALA A 35 -10.48 2.99 -8.52
C ALA A 35 -9.09 2.40 -8.71
N CYS A 36 -8.30 3.03 -9.58
CA CYS A 36 -6.94 2.57 -9.80
C CYS A 36 -6.09 2.71 -8.57
N LEU A 37 -6.30 3.78 -7.80
CA LEU A 37 -5.53 3.99 -6.58
C LEU A 37 -5.82 2.92 -5.55
N LEU A 38 -7.08 2.56 -5.37
CA LEU A 38 -7.44 1.52 -4.42
C LEU A 38 -6.75 0.21 -4.77
N ASP A 39 -6.83 -0.16 -6.05
CA ASP A 39 -6.19 -1.38 -6.52
C ASP A 39 -4.68 -1.32 -6.32
N ALA A 40 -4.09 -0.17 -6.63
CA ALA A 40 -2.65 0.00 -6.53
C ALA A 40 -2.15 -0.12 -5.10
N VAL A 41 -2.86 0.50 -4.15
CA VAL A 41 -2.39 0.44 -2.76
C VAL A 41 -2.58 -0.94 -2.16
N LEU A 42 -3.63 -1.66 -2.54
CA LEU A 42 -3.81 -3.02 -2.07
C LEU A 42 -2.73 -3.94 -2.64
N THR A 43 -2.44 -3.81 -3.93
CA THR A 43 -1.41 -4.61 -4.57
C THR A 43 -0.04 -4.30 -3.98
N TYR A 44 0.25 -3.02 -3.77
CA TYR A 44 1.52 -2.64 -3.18
C TYR A 44 1.62 -3.13 -1.73
N GLY A 45 0.57 -2.96 -0.97
CA GLY A 45 0.58 -3.37 0.43
C GLY A 45 0.71 -4.88 0.61
N GLU A 46 0.12 -5.63 -0.30
CA GLU A 46 0.13 -7.09 -0.20
C GLU A 46 1.38 -7.70 -0.81
N ASP A 47 1.77 -7.24 -1.99
CA ASP A 47 2.82 -7.90 -2.77
C ASP A 47 4.04 -7.03 -3.03
N GLY A 48 4.02 -5.78 -2.66
CA GLY A 48 5.15 -4.88 -2.90
C GLY A 48 5.30 -4.45 -4.34
N ILE A 49 4.28 -4.65 -5.16
CA ILE A 49 4.33 -4.28 -6.57
C ILE A 49 3.94 -2.83 -6.73
N GLU A 50 4.82 -2.06 -7.37
CA GLU A 50 4.57 -0.64 -7.60
C GLU A 50 3.62 -0.46 -8.76
N PRO A 51 2.72 0.54 -8.68
CA PRO A 51 1.75 0.74 -9.73
C PRO A 51 2.36 1.43 -10.95
N GLU A 52 1.72 1.20 -12.08
CA GLU A 52 1.98 1.94 -13.29
C GLU A 52 0.70 2.66 -13.67
N TYR A 53 0.82 3.94 -13.95
CA TYR A 53 -0.33 4.73 -14.36
C TYR A 53 0.17 5.81 -15.30
N SER A 54 -0.43 5.89 -16.46
CA SER A 54 -0.01 6.85 -17.47
C SER A 54 -1.22 7.64 -17.95
N GLY A 55 -0.94 8.73 -18.65
CA GLY A 55 -1.99 9.56 -19.18
C GLY A 55 -2.00 10.93 -18.51
N PRO A 56 -2.94 11.78 -18.90
CA PRO A 56 -2.96 13.16 -18.41
C PRO A 56 -3.20 13.30 -16.91
N ASP A 57 -3.79 12.28 -16.29
CA ASP A 57 -4.10 12.32 -14.86
C ASP A 57 -3.06 11.61 -14.00
N ALA A 58 -1.94 11.22 -14.60
CA ALA A 58 -0.96 10.40 -13.88
C ALA A 58 -0.35 11.12 -12.69
N VAL A 59 -0.11 12.42 -12.80
CA VAL A 59 0.54 13.16 -11.72
C VAL A 59 -0.32 13.12 -10.46
N GLY A 60 -1.62 13.40 -10.60
CA GLY A 60 -2.51 13.36 -9.45
C GLY A 60 -2.55 12.00 -8.77
N PHE A 61 -2.62 10.95 -9.60
CA PHE A 61 -2.61 9.58 -9.09
C PHE A 61 -1.32 9.30 -8.32
N MET A 62 -0.18 9.65 -8.91
CA MET A 62 1.10 9.32 -8.30
C MET A 62 1.33 10.08 -7.01
N VAL A 63 0.89 11.34 -6.94
CA VAL A 63 1.00 12.10 -5.71
C VAL A 63 0.19 11.41 -4.60
N ALA A 64 -1.03 11.02 -4.92
CA ALA A 64 -1.89 10.35 -3.94
C ALA A 64 -1.29 9.02 -3.52
N PHE A 65 -0.76 8.25 -4.48
CA PHE A 65 -0.15 6.96 -4.17
C PHE A 65 1.04 7.14 -3.24
N GLU A 66 1.90 8.13 -3.51
CA GLU A 66 3.09 8.33 -2.69
C GLU A 66 2.75 8.70 -1.26
N GLN A 67 1.67 9.43 -1.05
CA GLN A 67 1.23 9.76 0.31
C GLN A 67 0.87 8.49 1.09
N LEU A 68 0.14 7.58 0.44
CA LEU A 68 -0.23 6.34 1.09
C LEU A 68 0.93 5.37 1.18
N ARG A 69 1.83 5.41 0.21
CA ARG A 69 2.99 4.54 0.19
C ARG A 69 3.83 4.68 1.46
N GLU A 70 4.09 5.92 1.85
CA GLU A 70 4.87 6.15 3.06
C GLU A 70 4.20 5.51 4.27
N LYS A 71 2.89 5.68 4.36
CA LYS A 71 2.14 5.10 5.47
C LYS A 71 2.16 3.59 5.43
N ILE A 72 1.97 3.03 4.23
CA ILE A 72 1.97 1.59 4.05
C ILE A 72 3.32 1.01 4.45
N ASP A 73 4.40 1.64 4.01
CA ASP A 73 5.74 1.15 4.33
C ASP A 73 6.02 1.23 5.82
N TYR A 74 5.66 2.33 6.44
CA TYR A 74 5.87 2.50 7.87
C TYR A 74 5.09 1.46 8.67
N ASP A 75 3.82 1.29 8.35
CA ASP A 75 2.96 0.34 9.06
C ASP A 75 3.41 -1.10 8.81
N GLY A 76 3.88 -1.37 7.60
CA GLY A 76 4.38 -2.69 7.27
C GLY A 76 5.59 -3.07 8.08
N LYS A 77 6.52 -2.14 8.22
CA LYS A 77 7.71 -2.39 9.02
C LYS A 77 7.35 -2.59 10.48
N ALA A 78 6.45 -1.74 11.00
CA ALA A 78 6.01 -1.86 12.38
C ALA A 78 5.34 -3.21 12.62
N TYR A 79 4.56 -3.68 11.67
CA TYR A 79 3.89 -4.96 11.79
C TYR A 79 4.89 -6.11 11.86
N VAL A 80 5.87 -6.08 10.96
CA VAL A 80 6.90 -7.12 10.92
C VAL A 80 7.68 -7.15 12.23
N ASP A 81 8.05 -5.98 12.73
CA ASP A 81 8.79 -5.90 13.99
C ASP A 81 7.97 -6.45 15.14
N ARG A 82 6.68 -6.14 15.18
CA ARG A 82 5.80 -6.63 16.24
C ARG A 82 5.64 -8.13 16.20
N VAL A 83 5.48 -8.69 15.02
CA VAL A 83 5.33 -10.13 14.86
C VAL A 83 6.61 -10.83 15.29
N ARG A 84 7.75 -10.27 14.92
CA ARG A 84 9.04 -10.83 15.29
C ARG A 84 9.21 -10.84 16.81
N GLU A 85 8.81 -9.75 17.46
CA GLU A 85 8.91 -9.70 18.91
C GLU A 85 8.02 -10.71 19.59
N ASN A 86 6.80 -10.84 19.10
CA ASN A 86 5.87 -11.81 19.67
C ASN A 86 6.39 -13.22 19.55
N ARG A 87 7.11 -13.52 18.49
CA ARG A 87 7.65 -14.86 18.30
C ARG A 87 8.76 -15.17 19.27
N ARG A 88 9.50 -14.15 19.68
CA ARG A 88 10.58 -14.37 20.62
C ARG A 88 10.08 -14.74 21.98
N ASN A 89 8.91 -14.27 22.31
CA ASN A 89 8.33 -14.53 23.61
C ASN A 89 7.52 -15.79 23.57
#